data_ad10aa7fb33fa263c3edff87f1441fbd
#
_entry.id   ad10aa7fb33fa263c3edff87f1441fbd
#
_cell.length_a   1.000
_cell.length_b   1.000
_cell.length_c   1.000
_cell.angle_alpha   90.00
_cell.angle_beta   90.00
_cell.angle_gamma   90.00
#
_symmetry.space_group_name_H-M   'P 1'
#
loop_
_entity.id
_entity.type
_entity.pdbx_description
1 polymer ?
#
loop_
_entity_poly.entity_id
_entity_poly.type
_entity_poly.pdbx_seq_one_letter_code
_entity_poly.pdbx_strand_id
1 'polypeptide(L)'
;MIEENQLISHLYQNRDNGQWMIQTNDEHQKGVADMAASFAGQFGLPSWGRALGLLHDKGKERAAFQQYIRKMNGLPTSDKKRYDDHTHAFVGGILAKELMGKDVSHLLVNQIISHHTGLHDFGDVENILKERLLSKEINEGDISINKPLLFQEFIDSPFSKSKVEWKHFCLLYTSDAA
;
A
#
# COMPACT_ATOMS: atom_id res chain seq x y z
N MET A 1 -11.38 -1.53 24.46
CA MET A 1 -11.30 -0.06 24.28
C MET A 1 -10.28 0.20 23.17
N ILE A 2 -10.54 1.18 22.31
CA ILE A 2 -9.61 1.56 21.25
C ILE A 2 -8.52 2.42 21.88
N GLU A 3 -7.27 1.99 21.78
CA GLU A 3 -6.14 2.77 22.30
C GLU A 3 -5.90 4.03 21.47
N GLU A 4 -5.52 5.12 22.13
CA GLU A 4 -5.33 6.42 21.48
C GLU A 4 -4.25 6.35 20.39
N ASN A 5 -3.19 5.59 20.60
CA ASN A 5 -2.05 5.44 19.71
C ASN A 5 -2.15 4.27 18.71
N GLN A 6 -3.26 3.53 18.73
CA GLN A 6 -3.44 2.40 17.84
C GLN A 6 -3.65 2.87 16.40
N LEU A 7 -2.79 2.43 15.47
CA LEU A 7 -2.96 2.70 14.05
C LEU A 7 -4.04 1.78 13.48
N ILE A 8 -5.12 2.40 12.97
CA ILE A 8 -6.32 1.74 12.50
C ILE A 8 -6.33 1.74 10.98
N SER A 9 -6.54 0.57 10.38
CA SER A 9 -6.76 0.44 8.95
C SER A 9 -8.24 0.41 8.60
N HIS A 10 -9.01 -0.40 9.32
CA HIS A 10 -10.45 -0.53 9.12
C HIS A 10 -11.20 -0.58 10.45
N LEU A 11 -12.40 0.00 10.45
CA LEU A 11 -13.32 0.02 11.57
C LEU A 11 -14.70 -0.43 11.09
N TYR A 12 -15.30 -1.31 11.85
CA TYR A 12 -16.69 -1.71 11.68
C TYR A 12 -17.38 -1.76 13.04
N GLN A 13 -18.55 -1.15 13.14
CA GLN A 13 -19.40 -1.31 14.32
C GLN A 13 -20.51 -2.31 14.04
N ASN A 14 -20.54 -3.39 14.80
CA ASN A 14 -21.62 -4.35 14.73
C ASN A 14 -22.94 -3.67 15.13
N ARG A 15 -23.93 -3.67 14.24
CA ARG A 15 -25.20 -2.98 14.44
C ARG A 15 -26.06 -3.62 15.52
N ASP A 16 -25.89 -4.93 15.76
CA ASP A 16 -26.77 -5.67 16.67
C ASP A 16 -26.36 -5.46 18.15
N ASN A 17 -25.07 -5.31 18.42
CA ASN A 17 -24.55 -5.20 19.78
C ASN A 17 -23.70 -3.94 20.04
N GLY A 18 -23.51 -3.09 19.03
CA GLY A 18 -22.70 -1.87 19.14
C GLY A 18 -21.18 -2.10 19.30
N GLN A 19 -20.73 -3.34 19.24
CA GLN A 19 -19.32 -3.68 19.43
C GLN A 19 -18.48 -3.24 18.24
N TRP A 20 -17.34 -2.60 18.51
CA TRP A 20 -16.35 -2.25 17.49
C TRP A 20 -15.48 -3.44 17.14
N MET A 21 -15.36 -3.69 15.83
CA MET A 21 -14.36 -4.56 15.25
C MET A 21 -13.30 -3.68 14.61
N ILE A 22 -12.06 -3.88 14.99
CA ILE A 22 -10.93 -3.06 14.57
C ILE A 22 -9.94 -3.97 13.88
N GLN A 23 -9.51 -3.57 12.70
CA GLN A 23 -8.34 -4.12 12.07
C GLN A 23 -7.22 -3.08 12.17
N THR A 24 -6.13 -3.44 12.82
CA THR A 24 -4.95 -2.58 12.92
C THR A 24 -4.25 -2.47 11.56
N ASN A 25 -3.46 -1.42 11.39
CA ASN A 25 -2.72 -1.24 10.15
C ASN A 25 -1.68 -2.35 9.93
N ASP A 26 -1.04 -2.79 11.00
CA ASP A 26 -0.07 -3.89 10.96
C ASP A 26 -0.71 -5.23 10.57
N GLU A 27 -1.86 -5.58 11.16
CA GLU A 27 -2.61 -6.79 10.79
C GLU A 27 -3.06 -6.76 9.33
N HIS A 28 -3.56 -5.60 8.89
CA HIS A 28 -4.00 -5.42 7.51
C HIS A 28 -2.85 -5.58 6.53
N GLN A 29 -1.77 -4.83 6.71
CA GLN A 29 -0.61 -4.86 5.83
C GLN A 29 0.03 -6.24 5.75
N LYS A 30 0.20 -6.93 6.88
CA LYS A 30 0.74 -8.30 6.92
C LYS A 30 -0.18 -9.30 6.21
N GLY A 31 -1.48 -9.22 6.49
CA GLY A 31 -2.46 -10.10 5.84
C GLY A 31 -2.47 -9.94 4.33
N VAL A 32 -2.48 -8.69 3.84
CA VAL A 32 -2.41 -8.40 2.40
C VAL A 32 -1.07 -8.81 1.81
N ALA A 33 0.04 -8.59 2.53
CA ALA A 33 1.38 -9.00 2.09
C ALA A 33 1.51 -10.52 1.93
N ASP A 34 0.96 -11.29 2.86
CA ASP A 34 0.98 -12.76 2.79
C ASP A 34 0.11 -13.28 1.64
N MET A 35 -1.06 -12.70 1.44
CA MET A 35 -1.95 -13.04 0.33
C MET A 35 -1.31 -12.70 -1.02
N ALA A 36 -0.80 -11.47 -1.17
CA ALA A 36 -0.15 -11.03 -2.39
C ALA A 36 1.12 -11.86 -2.70
N ALA A 37 1.90 -12.22 -1.68
CA ALA A 37 3.05 -13.11 -1.84
C ALA A 37 2.63 -14.50 -2.34
N SER A 38 1.53 -15.04 -1.82
CA SER A 38 0.99 -16.33 -2.27
C SER A 38 0.57 -16.29 -3.74
N PHE A 39 -0.12 -15.25 -4.17
CA PHE A 39 -0.52 -15.08 -5.57
C PHE A 39 0.70 -14.89 -6.48
N ALA A 40 1.60 -13.99 -6.11
CA ALA A 40 2.82 -13.72 -6.89
C ALA A 40 3.76 -14.92 -6.95
N GLY A 41 3.74 -15.78 -5.92
CA GLY A 41 4.51 -17.02 -5.87
C GLY A 41 4.20 -17.98 -7.01
N GLN A 42 2.98 -17.96 -7.56
CA GLN A 42 2.61 -18.76 -8.72
C GLN A 42 3.40 -18.37 -9.98
N PHE A 43 3.94 -17.15 -10.00
CA PHE A 43 4.77 -16.60 -11.07
C PHE A 43 6.26 -16.51 -10.70
N GLY A 44 6.65 -17.04 -9.52
CA GLY A 44 8.02 -16.97 -9.02
C GLY A 44 8.41 -15.61 -8.44
N LEU A 45 7.44 -14.77 -8.03
CA LEU A 45 7.64 -13.40 -7.56
C LEU A 45 7.06 -13.15 -6.14
N PRO A 46 7.19 -14.07 -5.17
CA PRO A 46 6.54 -13.91 -3.87
C PRO A 46 7.01 -12.67 -3.11
N SER A 47 8.30 -12.28 -3.21
CA SER A 47 8.81 -11.09 -2.53
C SER A 47 8.26 -9.79 -3.12
N TRP A 48 7.94 -9.79 -4.42
CA TRP A 48 7.26 -8.66 -5.06
C TRP A 48 5.84 -8.48 -4.54
N GLY A 49 5.09 -9.59 -4.46
CA GLY A 49 3.76 -9.58 -3.85
C GLY A 49 3.79 -9.10 -2.42
N ARG A 50 4.74 -9.59 -1.62
CA ARG A 50 4.91 -9.15 -0.23
C ARG A 50 5.20 -7.66 -0.13
N ALA A 51 6.09 -7.12 -0.97
CA ALA A 51 6.41 -5.70 -1.00
C ALA A 51 5.19 -4.84 -1.36
N LEU A 52 4.40 -5.27 -2.35
CA LEU A 52 3.14 -4.60 -2.71
C LEU A 52 2.18 -4.54 -1.53
N GLY A 53 1.94 -5.66 -0.87
CA GLY A 53 1.02 -5.73 0.27
C GLY A 53 1.46 -4.89 1.46
N LEU A 54 2.77 -4.84 1.76
CA LEU A 54 3.29 -4.01 2.84
C LEU A 54 3.20 -2.51 2.55
N LEU A 55 3.26 -2.11 1.29
CA LEU A 55 3.34 -0.71 0.90
C LEU A 55 2.01 -0.09 0.48
N HIS A 56 1.02 -0.88 -0.01
CA HIS A 56 -0.18 -0.33 -0.63
C HIS A 56 -0.93 0.68 0.25
N ASP A 57 -1.09 0.38 1.52
CA ASP A 57 -1.83 1.18 2.50
C ASP A 57 -0.94 1.90 3.52
N LYS A 58 0.35 2.06 3.23
CA LYS A 58 1.31 2.70 4.14
C LYS A 58 0.90 4.12 4.53
N GLY A 59 0.19 4.81 3.66
CA GLY A 59 -0.35 6.14 3.94
C GLY A 59 -1.40 6.19 5.04
N LYS A 60 -2.00 5.07 5.41
CA LYS A 60 -2.92 4.99 6.55
C LYS A 60 -2.23 5.24 7.89
N GLU A 61 -0.90 5.11 7.98
CA GLU A 61 -0.12 5.44 9.18
C GLU A 61 0.00 6.94 9.44
N ARG A 62 -0.30 7.78 8.47
CA ARG A 62 -0.25 9.23 8.63
C ARG A 62 -1.21 9.71 9.72
N ALA A 63 -0.75 10.66 10.53
CA ALA A 63 -1.58 11.27 11.57
C ALA A 63 -2.88 11.84 11.01
N ALA A 64 -2.82 12.47 9.83
CA ALA A 64 -4.00 13.02 9.15
C ALA A 64 -5.04 11.94 8.81
N PHE A 65 -4.61 10.77 8.30
CA PHE A 65 -5.51 9.65 8.04
C PHE A 65 -6.08 9.05 9.33
N GLN A 66 -5.25 8.88 10.37
CA GLN A 66 -5.71 8.34 11.66
C GLN A 66 -6.73 9.26 12.33
N GLN A 67 -6.58 10.57 12.19
CA GLN A 67 -7.59 11.51 12.65
C GLN A 67 -8.87 11.45 11.82
N TYR A 68 -8.73 11.37 10.49
CA TYR A 68 -9.89 11.20 9.59
C TYR A 68 -10.71 9.97 9.95
N ILE A 69 -10.10 8.78 10.02
CA ILE A 69 -10.83 7.53 10.28
C ILE A 69 -11.50 7.53 11.66
N ARG A 70 -10.83 8.07 12.69
CA ARG A 70 -11.41 8.22 14.03
C ARG A 70 -12.60 9.17 14.04
N LYS A 71 -12.45 10.34 13.43
CA LYS A 71 -13.51 11.35 13.35
C LYS A 71 -14.74 10.86 12.60
N MET A 72 -14.54 10.20 11.46
CA MET A 72 -15.64 9.64 10.66
C MET A 72 -16.44 8.58 11.41
N ASN A 73 -15.84 7.94 12.40
CA ASN A 73 -16.47 6.92 13.22
C ASN A 73 -16.84 7.39 14.63
N GLY A 74 -16.79 8.70 14.90
CA GLY A 74 -17.18 9.26 16.21
C GLY A 74 -16.24 8.88 17.36
N LEU A 75 -15.00 8.47 17.06
CA LEU A 75 -13.99 8.15 18.07
C LEU A 75 -13.25 9.40 18.55
N PRO A 76 -12.72 9.40 19.78
CA PRO A 76 -11.91 10.49 20.28
C PRO A 76 -10.70 10.76 19.38
N THR A 77 -10.43 12.04 19.12
CA THR A 77 -9.25 12.51 18.40
C THR A 77 -8.51 13.54 19.25
N SER A 78 -7.19 13.51 19.21
CA SER A 78 -6.33 14.44 19.96
C SER A 78 -6.34 15.88 19.39
N ASP A 79 -6.70 16.03 18.12
CA ASP A 79 -6.67 17.31 17.43
C ASP A 79 -8.08 17.80 17.05
N LYS A 80 -8.37 19.06 17.37
CA LYS A 80 -9.64 19.74 17.04
C LYS A 80 -9.66 20.27 15.59
N LYS A 81 -8.52 20.27 14.90
CA LYS A 81 -8.44 20.72 13.52
C LYS A 81 -9.15 19.71 12.61
N ARG A 82 -9.84 20.24 11.60
CA ARG A 82 -10.50 19.42 10.59
C ARG A 82 -9.44 18.93 9.61
N TYR A 83 -9.04 17.66 9.77
CA TYR A 83 -8.27 16.97 8.75
C TYR A 83 -9.25 16.16 7.91
N ASP A 84 -9.48 16.58 6.67
CA ASP A 84 -10.31 15.85 5.71
C ASP A 84 -9.43 15.05 4.74
N ASP A 85 -8.20 14.73 5.13
CA ASP A 85 -7.25 14.01 4.27
C ASP A 85 -7.33 12.50 4.49
N HIS A 86 -8.14 11.86 3.65
CA HIS A 86 -8.24 10.40 3.56
C HIS A 86 -7.24 9.80 2.54
N THR A 87 -6.40 10.62 1.93
CA THR A 87 -5.42 10.20 0.93
C THR A 87 -4.36 9.30 1.55
N HIS A 88 -4.20 8.08 1.07
CA HIS A 88 -3.23 7.13 1.62
C HIS A 88 -2.44 6.34 0.56
N ALA A 89 -2.95 6.21 -0.67
CA ALA A 89 -2.35 5.37 -1.69
C ALA A 89 -0.93 5.82 -2.12
N PHE A 90 -0.69 7.14 -2.18
CA PHE A 90 0.55 7.68 -2.75
C PHE A 90 1.79 7.48 -1.88
N VAL A 91 1.62 7.39 -0.57
CA VAL A 91 2.71 7.26 0.40
C VAL A 91 3.52 6.00 0.17
N GLY A 92 2.85 4.87 0.02
CA GLY A 92 3.51 3.61 -0.30
C GLY A 92 4.28 3.66 -1.62
N GLY A 93 3.75 4.35 -2.62
CA GLY A 93 4.43 4.57 -3.91
C GLY A 93 5.69 5.41 -3.78
N ILE A 94 5.66 6.47 -2.98
CA ILE A 94 6.84 7.30 -2.69
C ILE A 94 7.93 6.46 -2.00
N LEU A 95 7.55 5.70 -0.98
CA LEU A 95 8.47 4.80 -0.27
C LEU A 95 9.04 3.71 -1.18
N ALA A 96 8.21 3.10 -2.04
CA ALA A 96 8.68 2.11 -3.00
C ALA A 96 9.77 2.71 -3.91
N LYS A 97 9.57 3.92 -4.39
CA LYS A 97 10.54 4.63 -5.24
C LYS A 97 11.84 4.90 -4.50
N GLU A 98 11.78 5.35 -3.26
CA GLU A 98 12.97 5.62 -2.44
C GLU A 98 13.75 4.36 -2.10
N LEU A 99 13.03 3.30 -1.72
CA LEU A 99 13.64 2.04 -1.32
C LEU A 99 14.26 1.27 -2.48
N MET A 100 13.65 1.28 -3.67
CA MET A 100 14.03 0.38 -4.75
C MET A 100 14.80 1.04 -5.90
N GLY A 101 14.84 2.37 -5.97
CA GLY A 101 15.45 3.10 -7.09
C GLY A 101 14.55 3.13 -8.33
N LYS A 102 14.95 3.91 -9.34
CA LYS A 102 14.06 4.29 -10.45
C LYS A 102 13.57 3.13 -11.31
N ASP A 103 14.44 2.19 -11.65
CA ASP A 103 14.14 1.20 -12.70
C ASP A 103 13.17 0.10 -12.23
N VAL A 104 13.29 -0.32 -10.98
CA VAL A 104 12.45 -1.38 -10.40
C VAL A 104 11.18 -0.82 -9.79
N SER A 105 11.25 0.41 -9.27
CA SER A 105 10.12 1.00 -8.56
C SER A 105 8.89 1.24 -9.43
N HIS A 106 9.05 1.54 -10.72
CA HIS A 106 7.93 1.90 -11.59
C HIS A 106 6.81 0.85 -11.60
N LEU A 107 7.17 -0.42 -11.58
CA LEU A 107 6.19 -1.52 -11.57
C LEU A 107 5.40 -1.54 -10.27
N LEU A 108 6.09 -1.47 -9.13
CA LEU A 108 5.45 -1.48 -7.81
C LEU A 108 4.70 -0.17 -7.53
N VAL A 109 5.31 0.95 -7.89
CA VAL A 109 4.72 2.28 -7.67
C VAL A 109 3.36 2.41 -8.36
N ASN A 110 3.28 2.06 -9.66
CA ASN A 110 2.01 2.20 -10.37
C ASN A 110 0.90 1.37 -9.75
N GLN A 111 1.18 0.13 -9.35
CA GLN A 111 0.19 -0.73 -8.69
C GLN A 111 -0.23 -0.17 -7.32
N ILE A 112 0.73 0.32 -6.53
CA ILE A 112 0.45 0.88 -5.21
C ILE A 112 -0.43 2.13 -5.31
N ILE A 113 -0.07 3.10 -6.16
CA ILE A 113 -0.84 4.35 -6.26
C ILE A 113 -2.20 4.19 -6.93
N SER A 114 -2.40 3.08 -7.64
CA SER A 114 -3.57 2.81 -8.45
C SER A 114 -4.60 1.89 -7.79
N HIS A 115 -4.34 1.37 -6.60
CA HIS A 115 -5.18 0.34 -5.99
C HIS A 115 -6.64 0.78 -5.71
N HIS A 116 -6.93 2.09 -5.79
CA HIS A 116 -8.29 2.63 -5.71
C HIS A 116 -8.83 3.22 -7.01
N THR A 117 -8.01 3.38 -8.04
CA THR A 117 -8.40 4.15 -9.24
C THR A 117 -8.24 3.41 -10.56
N GLY A 118 -7.55 2.30 -10.58
CA GLY A 118 -7.06 1.66 -11.81
C GLY A 118 -5.68 2.18 -12.23
N LEU A 119 -4.97 1.40 -13.05
CA LEU A 119 -3.60 1.69 -13.45
C LEU A 119 -3.48 3.00 -14.22
N HIS A 120 -2.50 3.80 -13.83
CA HIS A 120 -2.10 5.00 -14.56
C HIS A 120 -1.19 4.66 -15.75
N ASP A 121 -1.16 5.54 -16.75
CA ASP A 121 -0.16 5.43 -17.82
C ASP A 121 1.24 5.59 -17.21
N PHE A 122 2.18 4.76 -17.64
CA PHE A 122 3.54 4.76 -17.08
C PHE A 122 4.24 6.13 -17.17
N GLY A 123 3.94 6.91 -18.21
CA GLY A 123 4.47 8.27 -18.37
C GLY A 123 4.00 9.25 -17.30
N ASP A 124 2.84 9.02 -16.71
CA ASP A 124 2.21 9.93 -15.74
C ASP A 124 2.62 9.66 -14.30
N VAL A 125 3.09 8.44 -13.98
CA VAL A 125 3.44 8.03 -12.61
C VAL A 125 4.42 9.00 -11.94
N GLU A 126 5.46 9.43 -12.65
CA GLU A 126 6.45 10.38 -12.12
C GLU A 126 5.85 11.75 -11.80
N ASN A 127 4.94 12.24 -12.64
CA ASN A 127 4.27 13.52 -12.43
C ASN A 127 3.30 13.45 -11.25
N ILE A 128 2.52 12.38 -11.17
CA ILE A 128 1.59 12.12 -10.06
C ILE A 128 2.35 12.09 -8.73
N LEU A 129 3.48 11.38 -8.67
CA LEU A 129 4.28 11.34 -7.44
C LEU A 129 4.86 12.70 -7.07
N LYS A 130 5.35 13.49 -8.05
CA LYS A 130 5.90 14.83 -7.78
C LYS A 130 4.86 15.77 -7.19
N GLU A 131 3.64 15.74 -7.69
CA GLU A 131 2.52 16.54 -7.16
C GLU A 131 2.15 16.15 -5.73
N ARG A 132 2.41 14.90 -5.33
CA ARG A 132 2.07 14.36 -4.02
C ARG A 132 3.21 14.34 -3.00
N LEU A 133 4.42 14.70 -3.41
CA LEU A 133 5.61 14.73 -2.52
C LEU A 133 5.45 15.64 -1.28
N LEU A 134 4.59 16.63 -1.35
CA LEU A 134 4.30 17.56 -0.23
C LEU A 134 3.53 16.91 0.93
N SER A 135 3.00 15.70 0.75
CA SER A 135 2.22 14.98 1.77
C SER A 135 3.05 14.01 2.62
N LYS A 136 4.35 14.20 2.67
CA LYS A 136 5.33 13.28 3.26
C LYS A 136 5.44 13.39 4.79
N GLU A 137 4.34 13.18 5.51
CA GLU A 137 4.37 12.91 6.95
C GLU A 137 4.29 11.39 7.18
N ILE A 138 5.41 10.70 7.06
CA ILE A 138 5.44 9.25 7.25
C ILE A 138 6.40 8.92 8.36
N ASN A 139 5.95 8.17 9.35
CA ASN A 139 6.83 7.32 10.12
C ASN A 139 7.33 6.21 9.19
N GLU A 140 8.60 6.28 8.80
CA GLU A 140 9.32 5.25 8.07
C GLU A 140 9.53 4.02 8.98
N GLY A 141 8.45 3.46 9.52
CA GLY A 141 8.54 2.24 10.32
C GLY A 141 9.27 1.14 9.53
N ASP A 142 9.90 0.21 10.21
CA ASP A 142 10.74 -0.88 9.71
C ASP A 142 10.12 -1.69 8.55
N ILE A 143 10.08 -1.11 7.35
CA ILE A 143 9.76 -1.85 6.14
C ILE A 143 11.06 -2.49 5.65
N SER A 144 11.32 -3.71 6.08
CA SER A 144 12.41 -4.52 5.58
C SER A 144 12.06 -5.11 4.22
N ILE A 145 12.50 -4.45 3.15
CA ILE A 145 12.42 -5.00 1.79
C ILE A 145 13.78 -5.55 1.39
N ASN A 146 13.83 -6.86 1.13
CA ASN A 146 15.06 -7.52 0.67
C ASN A 146 15.24 -7.27 -0.85
N LYS A 147 15.88 -6.16 -1.21
CA LYS A 147 16.16 -5.78 -2.61
C LYS A 147 16.89 -6.85 -3.41
N PRO A 148 18.00 -7.45 -2.93
CA PRO A 148 18.68 -8.52 -3.64
C PRO A 148 17.74 -9.67 -4.02
N LEU A 149 16.86 -10.08 -3.11
CA LEU A 149 15.90 -11.14 -3.36
C LEU A 149 14.86 -10.76 -4.42
N LEU A 150 14.33 -9.52 -4.38
CA LEU A 150 13.43 -9.00 -5.41
C LEU A 150 14.06 -9.06 -6.81
N PHE A 151 15.30 -8.61 -6.94
CA PHE A 151 16.03 -8.66 -8.21
C PHE A 151 16.27 -10.10 -8.68
N GLN A 152 16.66 -11.01 -7.76
CA GLN A 152 16.89 -12.40 -8.11
C GLN A 152 15.61 -13.08 -8.59
N GLU A 153 14.51 -12.93 -7.86
CA GLU A 153 13.21 -13.47 -8.26
C GLU A 153 12.79 -12.93 -9.62
N PHE A 154 13.00 -11.63 -9.89
CA PHE A 154 12.71 -11.05 -11.18
C PHE A 154 13.50 -11.69 -12.31
N ILE A 155 14.83 -11.84 -12.14
CA ILE A 155 15.72 -12.47 -13.13
C ILE A 155 15.32 -13.91 -13.38
N ASP A 156 14.94 -14.65 -12.35
CA ASP A 156 14.58 -16.07 -12.41
C ASP A 156 13.16 -16.30 -12.93
N SER A 157 12.32 -15.27 -12.91
CA SER A 157 10.91 -15.37 -13.29
C SER A 157 10.74 -15.65 -14.79
N PRO A 158 9.61 -16.26 -15.18
CA PRO A 158 9.26 -16.45 -16.59
C PRO A 158 9.18 -15.13 -17.37
N PHE A 159 8.91 -14.02 -16.68
CA PHE A 159 8.75 -12.70 -17.29
C PHE A 159 10.07 -12.11 -17.78
N SER A 160 11.19 -12.38 -17.13
CA SER A 160 12.51 -11.92 -17.58
C SER A 160 12.95 -12.61 -18.88
N LYS A 161 12.48 -13.82 -19.10
CA LYS A 161 12.83 -14.68 -20.24
C LYS A 161 11.85 -14.54 -21.41
N SER A 162 10.66 -14.03 -21.18
CA SER A 162 9.65 -13.80 -22.19
C SER A 162 9.65 -12.33 -22.61
N LYS A 163 9.53 -12.07 -23.90
CA LYS A 163 9.25 -10.72 -24.42
C LYS A 163 7.81 -10.26 -24.10
N VAL A 164 7.21 -10.77 -23.04
CA VAL A 164 5.87 -10.39 -22.62
C VAL A 164 5.93 -8.94 -22.17
N GLU A 165 5.18 -8.09 -22.83
CA GLU A 165 5.08 -6.69 -22.45
C GLU A 165 4.58 -6.59 -21.01
N TRP A 166 5.29 -5.87 -20.19
CA TRP A 166 5.00 -5.61 -18.77
C TRP A 166 3.56 -5.13 -18.48
N LYS A 167 2.89 -4.59 -19.48
CA LYS A 167 1.46 -4.23 -19.44
C LYS A 167 0.56 -5.38 -18.98
N HIS A 168 0.88 -6.62 -19.39
CA HIS A 168 0.07 -7.79 -19.03
C HIS A 168 0.30 -8.25 -17.59
N PHE A 169 1.50 -8.04 -17.05
CA PHE A 169 1.79 -8.34 -15.65
C PHE A 169 0.98 -7.44 -14.70
N CYS A 170 0.87 -6.16 -14.99
CA CYS A 170 0.09 -5.23 -14.19
C CYS A 170 -1.41 -5.55 -14.18
N LEU A 171 -1.97 -6.01 -15.30
CA LEU A 171 -3.39 -6.36 -15.41
C LEU A 171 -3.81 -7.57 -14.56
N LEU A 172 -2.91 -8.52 -14.32
CA LEU A 172 -3.20 -9.70 -13.51
C LEU A 172 -3.37 -9.39 -12.02
N TYR A 173 -2.78 -8.28 -11.54
CA TYR A 173 -2.83 -7.90 -10.12
C TYR A 173 -4.00 -7.00 -9.73
N THR A 174 -4.64 -6.35 -10.70
CA THR A 174 -5.67 -5.34 -10.41
C THR A 174 -7.10 -5.84 -10.58
N SER A 175 -7.30 -7.00 -11.22
CA SER A 175 -8.65 -7.47 -11.55
C SER A 175 -9.36 -8.22 -10.44
N ASP A 176 -8.65 -8.77 -9.45
CA ASP A 176 -9.22 -9.70 -8.46
C ASP A 176 -9.08 -9.25 -6.99
N ALA A 177 -8.66 -8.01 -6.74
CA ALA A 177 -8.51 -7.46 -5.37
C ALA A 177 -9.66 -6.54 -4.95
N ALA A 178 -10.78 -6.57 -5.66
CA ALA A 178 -11.99 -5.79 -5.34
C ALA A 178 -13.02 -6.63 -4.59
#